data_2a9b338ed2193a00bf3faef79db57fed
#
_entry.id   2a9b338ed2193a00bf3faef79db57fed
#
_cell.length_a   1.000
_cell.length_b   1.000
_cell.length_c   1.000
_cell.angle_alpha   90.00
_cell.angle_beta   90.00
_cell.angle_gamma   90.00
#
_symmetry.space_group_name_H-M   'P 1'
#
loop_
_entity.id
_entity.type
_entity.pdbx_description
1 polymer ?
#
loop_
_entity_poly.entity_id
_entity_poly.type
_entity_poly.pdbx_seq_one_letter_code
_entity_poly.pdbx_strand_id
1 'polypeptide(L)'
;MGDKKVKKPDQEAGLIATMAKQYNLDPGTFKATIMAAAVGGGKSMNTLDLAQLLLVANEYNLNPVTKEIYAFPSRNGLQPLVGIDGWLKLANRHPEFDGIQTEVVNDKDGNMIGMTASVWRKDRSQPVVETEFLSECRKNTDLWKRMPNRMMKHRAKAQAIRTAFGFAGIYLPDEFTYEEKVVDAVVIDQEVKGAEAMKQKLINKGEKNDAKESDIAKAS
;
A
#
# COMPACT_ATOMS: atom_id res chain seq x y z
N MET A 1 -35.15 -24.82 -19.07
CA MET A 1 -34.25 -25.09 -17.95
C MET A 1 -33.33 -23.89 -17.80
N GLY A 2 -33.58 -23.10 -16.77
CA GLY A 2 -32.83 -21.84 -16.57
C GLY A 2 -31.54 -22.09 -15.82
N ASP A 3 -30.43 -21.75 -16.44
CA ASP A 3 -29.11 -21.75 -15.78
C ASP A 3 -29.10 -20.78 -14.61
N LYS A 4 -29.14 -21.31 -13.40
CA LYS A 4 -28.84 -20.57 -12.19
C LYS A 4 -27.33 -20.25 -12.21
N LYS A 5 -26.95 -19.03 -12.63
CA LYS A 5 -25.61 -18.48 -12.36
C LYS A 5 -25.38 -18.53 -10.84
N VAL A 6 -24.56 -19.47 -10.41
CA VAL A 6 -24.04 -19.49 -9.04
C VAL A 6 -23.19 -18.23 -8.88
N LYS A 7 -23.72 -17.24 -8.16
CA LYS A 7 -22.92 -16.08 -7.73
C LYS A 7 -21.80 -16.64 -6.85
N LYS A 8 -20.53 -16.47 -7.27
CA LYS A 8 -19.38 -16.69 -6.39
C LYS A 8 -19.62 -15.87 -5.12
N PRO A 9 -19.45 -16.45 -3.93
CA PRO A 9 -19.56 -15.68 -2.70
C PRO A 9 -18.60 -14.49 -2.80
N ASP A 10 -19.11 -13.32 -2.43
CA ASP A 10 -18.36 -12.08 -2.43
C ASP A 10 -17.25 -12.24 -1.39
N GLN A 11 -16.00 -12.41 -1.85
CA GLN A 11 -14.84 -12.69 -0.98
C GLN A 11 -14.67 -11.56 0.05
N GLU A 12 -15.03 -10.34 -0.31
CA GLU A 12 -15.03 -9.19 0.60
C GLU A 12 -16.04 -9.36 1.75
N ALA A 13 -17.26 -9.74 1.45
CA ALA A 13 -18.28 -9.96 2.47
C ALA A 13 -17.87 -11.07 3.45
N GLY A 14 -17.20 -12.11 2.96
CA GLY A 14 -16.65 -13.19 3.79
C GLY A 14 -15.53 -12.71 4.72
N LEU A 15 -14.59 -11.90 4.21
CA LEU A 15 -13.47 -11.35 5.00
C LEU A 15 -13.99 -10.37 6.06
N ILE A 16 -14.88 -9.45 5.70
CA ILE A 16 -15.50 -8.51 6.65
C ILE A 16 -16.24 -9.28 7.76
N ALA A 17 -17.01 -10.30 7.42
CA ALA A 17 -17.74 -11.10 8.41
C ALA A 17 -16.79 -11.87 9.34
N THR A 18 -15.69 -12.40 8.82
CA THR A 18 -14.68 -13.11 9.60
C THR A 18 -13.98 -12.17 10.57
N MET A 19 -13.54 -11.01 10.10
CA MET A 19 -12.86 -10.04 10.95
C MET A 19 -13.82 -9.39 11.96
N ALA A 20 -15.06 -9.08 11.58
CA ALA A 20 -16.08 -8.54 12.50
C ALA A 20 -16.32 -9.45 13.71
N LYS A 21 -16.33 -10.77 13.51
CA LYS A 21 -16.45 -11.75 14.61
C LYS A 21 -15.34 -11.63 15.64
N GLN A 22 -14.11 -11.30 15.23
CA GLN A 22 -12.98 -11.12 16.16
C GLN A 22 -13.20 -9.94 17.13
N TYR A 23 -14.03 -8.98 16.73
CA TYR A 23 -14.37 -7.80 17.52
C TYR A 23 -15.77 -7.84 18.13
N ASN A 24 -16.49 -8.97 18.02
CA ASN A 24 -17.89 -9.12 18.44
C ASN A 24 -18.82 -8.04 17.84
N LEU A 25 -18.60 -7.66 16.60
CA LEU A 25 -19.40 -6.70 15.84
C LEU A 25 -20.14 -7.38 14.71
N ASP A 26 -21.29 -6.82 14.32
CA ASP A 26 -21.92 -7.19 13.06
C ASP A 26 -21.08 -6.63 11.87
N PRO A 27 -21.13 -7.28 10.69
CA PRO A 27 -20.31 -6.89 9.55
C PRO A 27 -20.53 -5.45 9.07
N GLY A 28 -21.74 -4.91 9.18
CA GLY A 28 -22.08 -3.55 8.78
C GLY A 28 -21.46 -2.52 9.71
N THR A 29 -21.59 -2.70 11.01
CA THR A 29 -20.97 -1.85 12.05
C THR A 29 -19.45 -1.92 11.96
N PHE A 30 -18.88 -3.12 11.77
CA PHE A 30 -17.45 -3.27 11.59
C PHE A 30 -16.95 -2.49 10.37
N LYS A 31 -17.60 -2.66 9.20
CA LYS A 31 -17.26 -1.91 7.98
C LYS A 31 -17.31 -0.39 8.21
N ALA A 32 -18.38 0.11 8.80
CA ALA A 32 -18.54 1.54 9.10
C ALA A 32 -17.44 2.05 10.04
N THR A 33 -17.10 1.29 11.08
CA THR A 33 -16.05 1.62 12.05
C THR A 33 -14.67 1.71 11.36
N ILE A 34 -14.32 0.73 10.52
CA ILE A 34 -13.06 0.76 9.77
C ILE A 34 -13.02 1.96 8.83
N MET A 35 -14.08 2.21 8.08
CA MET A 35 -14.16 3.34 7.15
C MET A 35 -14.00 4.69 7.87
N ALA A 36 -14.49 4.81 9.09
CA ALA A 36 -14.34 6.02 9.89
C ALA A 36 -12.96 6.15 10.55
N ALA A 37 -12.40 5.06 11.06
CA ALA A 37 -11.20 5.07 11.89
C ALA A 37 -9.90 4.93 11.09
N ALA A 38 -9.90 4.12 10.03
CA ALA A 38 -8.70 3.67 9.35
C ALA A 38 -8.31 4.50 8.12
N VAL A 39 -9.02 5.59 7.82
CA VAL A 39 -8.70 6.46 6.69
C VAL A 39 -8.01 7.73 7.14
N GLY A 40 -6.81 7.99 6.62
CA GLY A 40 -6.10 9.26 6.77
C GLY A 40 -6.46 10.25 5.66
N GLY A 41 -6.26 11.57 5.92
CA GLY A 41 -6.35 12.60 4.89
C GLY A 41 -7.76 12.99 4.41
N GLY A 42 -8.81 12.59 5.11
CA GLY A 42 -10.20 13.06 4.84
C GLY A 42 -10.82 12.53 3.54
N LYS A 43 -10.24 11.52 2.90
CA LYS A 43 -10.82 10.84 1.72
C LYS A 43 -11.77 9.72 2.15
N SER A 44 -12.78 9.47 1.32
CA SER A 44 -13.63 8.29 1.48
C SER A 44 -12.94 7.05 0.93
N MET A 45 -13.09 5.93 1.62
CA MET A 45 -12.61 4.61 1.19
C MET A 45 -13.67 3.95 0.30
N ASN A 46 -13.27 3.44 -0.85
CA ASN A 46 -14.12 2.60 -1.67
C ASN A 46 -14.02 1.11 -1.23
N THR A 47 -14.83 0.27 -1.84
CA THR A 47 -14.87 -1.17 -1.53
C THR A 47 -13.55 -1.88 -1.80
N LEU A 48 -12.86 -1.54 -2.89
CA LEU A 48 -11.58 -2.15 -3.25
C LEU A 48 -10.46 -1.74 -2.28
N ASP A 49 -10.41 -0.46 -1.92
CA ASP A 49 -9.44 0.05 -0.94
C ASP A 49 -9.64 -0.63 0.44
N LEU A 50 -10.91 -0.82 0.85
CA LEU A 50 -11.23 -1.53 2.08
C LEU A 50 -10.78 -2.99 2.02
N ALA A 51 -11.05 -3.68 0.91
CA ALA A 51 -10.62 -5.06 0.74
C ALA A 51 -9.09 -5.19 0.82
N GLN A 52 -8.33 -4.32 0.17
CA GLN A 52 -6.86 -4.30 0.24
C GLN A 52 -6.37 -4.07 1.67
N LEU A 53 -6.94 -3.09 2.37
CA LEU A 53 -6.59 -2.82 3.78
C LEU A 53 -6.85 -4.05 4.66
N LEU A 54 -8.02 -4.67 4.52
CA LEU A 54 -8.41 -5.82 5.34
C LEU A 54 -7.60 -7.07 5.02
N LEU A 55 -7.23 -7.31 3.75
CA LEU A 55 -6.37 -8.42 3.37
C LEU A 55 -4.99 -8.30 4.04
N VAL A 56 -4.37 -7.12 3.96
CA VAL A 56 -3.08 -6.87 4.61
C VAL A 56 -3.20 -6.93 6.15
N ALA A 57 -4.26 -6.32 6.69
CA ALA A 57 -4.53 -6.37 8.14
C ALA A 57 -4.67 -7.81 8.66
N ASN A 58 -5.38 -8.66 7.91
CA ASN A 58 -5.57 -10.07 8.25
C ASN A 58 -4.28 -10.87 8.13
N GLU A 59 -3.52 -10.70 7.04
CA GLU A 59 -2.24 -11.39 6.80
C GLU A 59 -1.26 -11.16 7.94
N TYR A 60 -1.12 -9.91 8.37
CA TYR A 60 -0.20 -9.52 9.43
C TYR A 60 -0.84 -9.47 10.83
N ASN A 61 -2.11 -9.83 10.94
CA ASN A 61 -2.88 -9.74 12.18
C ASN A 61 -2.73 -8.36 12.86
N LEU A 62 -2.88 -7.31 12.07
CA LEU A 62 -2.85 -5.91 12.50
C LEU A 62 -4.28 -5.37 12.68
N ASN A 63 -4.45 -4.49 13.68
CA ASN A 63 -5.75 -3.94 14.01
C ASN A 63 -5.92 -2.55 13.38
N PRO A 64 -6.83 -2.39 12.40
CA PRO A 64 -7.09 -1.09 11.78
C PRO A 64 -7.86 -0.13 12.70
N VAL A 65 -8.59 -0.63 13.70
CA VAL A 65 -9.31 0.23 14.66
C VAL A 65 -8.34 0.97 15.58
N THR A 66 -7.28 0.28 16.02
CA THR A 66 -6.22 0.88 16.86
C THR A 66 -5.14 1.59 16.04
N LYS A 67 -5.32 1.69 14.72
CA LYS A 67 -4.37 2.32 13.80
C LYS A 67 -2.99 1.66 13.76
N GLU A 68 -2.90 0.38 14.07
CA GLU A 68 -1.71 -0.42 13.80
C GLU A 68 -1.44 -0.51 12.29
N ILE A 69 -2.53 -0.52 11.50
CA ILE A 69 -2.56 -0.35 10.06
C ILE A 69 -3.69 0.61 9.69
N TYR A 70 -3.50 1.42 8.67
CA TYR A 70 -4.50 2.36 8.16
C TYR A 70 -4.29 2.61 6.67
N ALA A 71 -5.27 3.19 6.00
CA ALA A 71 -5.19 3.52 4.60
C ALA A 71 -4.90 5.00 4.41
N PHE A 72 -4.01 5.33 3.50
CA PHE A 72 -3.63 6.70 3.18
C PHE A 72 -3.81 6.99 1.69
N PRO A 73 -4.25 8.19 1.31
CA PRO A 73 -4.43 8.57 -0.08
C PRO A 73 -3.14 8.42 -0.90
N SER A 74 -3.23 7.70 -2.01
CA SER A 74 -2.21 7.62 -3.04
C SER A 74 -2.80 8.01 -4.40
N ARG A 75 -2.01 8.01 -5.47
CA ARG A 75 -2.51 8.28 -6.83
C ARG A 75 -3.54 7.25 -7.29
N ASN A 76 -3.29 5.99 -6.98
CA ASN A 76 -4.08 4.85 -7.46
C ASN A 76 -5.16 4.39 -6.45
N GLY A 77 -5.61 5.27 -5.56
CA GLY A 77 -6.58 4.93 -4.52
C GLY A 77 -6.01 5.11 -3.10
N LEU A 78 -6.44 4.29 -2.17
CA LEU A 78 -5.90 4.27 -0.81
C LEU A 78 -4.87 3.15 -0.68
N GLN A 79 -3.71 3.47 -0.09
CA GLN A 79 -2.63 2.52 0.15
C GLN A 79 -2.60 2.11 1.63
N PRO A 80 -2.61 0.80 1.95
CA PRO A 80 -2.40 0.34 3.32
C PRO A 80 -1.01 0.70 3.84
N LEU A 81 -0.96 1.34 5.00
CA LEU A 81 0.28 1.74 5.68
C LEU A 81 0.31 1.20 7.10
N VAL A 82 1.46 0.75 7.55
CA VAL A 82 1.65 0.26 8.92
C VAL A 82 2.23 1.37 9.79
N GLY A 83 1.52 1.68 10.88
CA GLY A 83 2.00 2.61 11.89
C GLY A 83 3.15 2.04 12.72
N ILE A 84 3.85 2.89 13.46
CA ILE A 84 4.97 2.43 14.33
C ILE A 84 4.52 1.36 15.34
N ASP A 85 3.31 1.48 15.88
CA ASP A 85 2.77 0.49 16.82
C ASP A 85 2.52 -0.87 16.15
N GLY A 86 2.12 -0.85 14.87
CA GLY A 86 2.00 -2.05 14.06
C GLY A 86 3.36 -2.70 13.82
N TRP A 87 4.38 -1.94 13.44
CA TRP A 87 5.75 -2.44 13.26
C TRP A 87 6.32 -3.06 14.54
N LEU A 88 6.16 -2.38 15.68
CA LEU A 88 6.59 -2.90 16.98
C LEU A 88 5.84 -4.17 17.37
N LYS A 89 4.55 -4.24 17.07
CA LYS A 89 3.74 -5.44 17.32
C LYS A 89 4.21 -6.61 16.46
N LEU A 90 4.54 -6.39 15.19
CA LEU A 90 5.09 -7.41 14.30
C LEU A 90 6.43 -7.94 14.86
N ALA A 91 7.33 -7.03 15.24
CA ALA A 91 8.61 -7.41 15.83
C ALA A 91 8.44 -8.23 17.12
N ASN A 92 7.64 -7.72 18.09
CA ASN A 92 7.43 -8.37 19.38
C ASN A 92 6.74 -9.74 19.30
N ARG A 93 6.03 -10.03 18.21
CA ARG A 93 5.42 -11.34 17.96
C ARG A 93 6.37 -12.34 17.31
N HIS A 94 7.42 -11.86 16.69
CA HIS A 94 8.36 -12.73 16.01
C HIS A 94 9.19 -13.52 17.05
N PRO A 95 9.24 -14.86 16.99
CA PRO A 95 9.91 -15.66 18.02
C PRO A 95 11.40 -15.34 18.16
N GLU A 96 12.03 -14.93 17.07
CA GLU A 96 13.45 -14.60 17.03
C GLU A 96 13.76 -13.14 17.42
N PHE A 97 12.76 -12.33 17.74
CA PHE A 97 13.01 -10.95 18.16
C PHE A 97 13.69 -10.91 19.54
N ASP A 98 14.82 -10.22 19.64
CA ASP A 98 15.63 -10.10 20.87
C ASP A 98 15.82 -8.65 21.34
N GLY A 99 15.33 -7.69 20.57
CA GLY A 99 15.33 -6.27 20.95
C GLY A 99 15.62 -5.31 19.80
N ILE A 100 15.44 -4.04 20.10
CA ILE A 100 15.71 -2.95 19.17
C ILE A 100 16.27 -1.74 19.91
N GLN A 101 17.33 -1.16 19.37
CA GLN A 101 17.94 0.07 19.86
C GLN A 101 17.97 1.11 18.75
N THR A 102 18.02 2.40 19.12
CA THR A 102 18.19 3.49 18.15
C THR A 102 19.23 4.48 18.67
N GLU A 103 20.04 4.97 17.74
CA GLU A 103 21.11 5.94 17.99
C GLU A 103 20.98 7.11 17.03
N VAL A 104 21.20 8.32 17.53
CA VAL A 104 21.20 9.54 16.72
C VAL A 104 22.53 9.66 16.00
N VAL A 105 22.48 9.93 14.70
CA VAL A 105 23.66 10.29 13.90
C VAL A 105 23.72 11.81 13.82
N ASN A 106 24.79 12.39 14.32
CA ASN A 106 25.01 13.83 14.33
C ASN A 106 26.15 14.22 13.36
N ASP A 107 26.10 15.45 12.85
CA ASP A 107 27.22 16.10 12.17
C ASP A 107 28.29 16.59 13.16
N LYS A 108 29.29 17.26 12.64
CA LYS A 108 30.40 17.80 13.45
C LYS A 108 29.97 18.92 14.41
N ASP A 109 28.85 19.57 14.11
CA ASP A 109 28.27 20.67 14.89
C ASP A 109 27.24 20.18 15.91
N GLY A 110 27.00 18.85 15.98
CA GLY A 110 26.07 18.23 16.91
C GLY A 110 24.62 18.22 16.42
N ASN A 111 24.33 18.60 15.17
CA ASN A 111 22.99 18.55 14.61
C ASN A 111 22.66 17.14 14.14
N MET A 112 21.44 16.69 14.40
CA MET A 112 20.98 15.40 13.91
C MET A 112 20.90 15.38 12.37
N ILE A 113 21.63 14.47 11.75
CA ILE A 113 21.62 14.22 10.32
C ILE A 113 20.98 12.88 9.96
N GLY A 114 20.78 12.00 10.93
CA GLY A 114 20.19 10.67 10.72
C GLY A 114 19.83 9.95 12.01
N MET A 115 19.32 8.75 11.85
CA MET A 115 18.97 7.83 12.94
C MET A 115 19.34 6.41 12.52
N THR A 116 20.13 5.74 13.35
CA THR A 116 20.44 4.32 13.19
C THR A 116 19.51 3.50 14.08
N ALA A 117 18.98 2.39 13.56
CA ALA A 117 18.28 1.38 14.34
C ALA A 117 18.97 0.04 14.19
N SER A 118 19.15 -0.66 15.31
CA SER A 118 19.73 -1.99 15.39
C SER A 118 18.68 -2.96 15.94
N VAL A 119 18.40 -4.04 15.21
CA VAL A 119 17.46 -5.08 15.60
C VAL A 119 18.24 -6.37 15.86
N TRP A 120 18.15 -6.88 17.09
CA TRP A 120 18.74 -8.16 17.46
C TRP A 120 17.76 -9.29 17.25
N ARG A 121 18.31 -10.41 16.79
CA ARG A 121 17.59 -11.67 16.64
C ARG A 121 18.31 -12.76 17.41
N LYS A 122 17.54 -13.65 18.05
CA LYS A 122 18.08 -14.79 18.83
C LYS A 122 18.83 -15.81 17.98
N ASP A 123 18.50 -15.91 16.69
CA ASP A 123 19.11 -16.83 15.74
C ASP A 123 20.38 -16.27 15.06
N ARG A 124 20.82 -15.05 15.41
CA ARG A 124 21.98 -14.38 14.81
C ARG A 124 22.86 -13.72 15.86
N SER A 125 24.16 -13.75 15.62
CA SER A 125 25.15 -13.13 16.51
C SER A 125 25.29 -11.62 16.30
N GLN A 126 24.90 -11.11 15.13
CA GLN A 126 25.04 -9.70 14.79
C GLN A 126 23.64 -9.08 14.54
N PRO A 127 23.42 -7.83 14.97
CA PRO A 127 22.17 -7.15 14.71
C PRO A 127 22.01 -6.80 13.22
N VAL A 128 20.79 -6.66 12.77
CA VAL A 128 20.49 -5.98 11.53
C VAL A 128 20.46 -4.49 11.82
N VAL A 129 21.26 -3.72 11.08
CA VAL A 129 21.46 -2.29 11.31
C VAL A 129 21.00 -1.51 10.07
N GLU A 130 20.13 -0.54 10.29
CA GLU A 130 19.64 0.37 9.25
C GLU A 130 19.84 1.82 9.70
N THR A 131 20.33 2.65 8.78
CA THR A 131 20.50 4.09 9.02
C THR A 131 19.67 4.87 8.03
N GLU A 132 18.80 5.71 8.56
CA GLU A 132 17.96 6.62 7.77
C GLU A 132 18.49 8.05 7.90
N PHE A 133 18.60 8.77 6.79
CA PHE A 133 19.10 10.14 6.76
C PHE A 133 17.97 11.16 6.72
N LEU A 134 18.10 12.21 7.52
CA LEU A 134 17.10 13.28 7.63
C LEU A 134 16.87 13.98 6.29
N SER A 135 17.92 14.15 5.49
CA SER A 135 17.88 14.77 4.16
C SER A 135 16.95 14.03 3.17
N GLU A 136 16.85 12.71 3.31
CA GLU A 136 16.03 11.84 2.46
C GLU A 136 14.60 11.68 2.98
N CYS A 137 14.45 11.69 4.31
CA CYS A 137 13.20 11.33 4.96
C CYS A 137 12.30 12.51 5.29
N ARG A 138 12.89 13.71 5.48
CA ARG A 138 12.16 14.88 6.00
C ARG A 138 11.08 15.36 5.07
N LYS A 139 9.86 15.53 5.61
CA LYS A 139 8.70 16.07 4.90
C LYS A 139 8.28 17.43 5.43
N ASN A 140 7.62 18.20 4.57
CA ASN A 140 7.09 19.50 4.94
C ASN A 140 5.73 19.36 5.66
N THR A 141 5.69 18.60 6.74
CA THR A 141 4.52 18.46 7.59
C THR A 141 4.79 19.00 8.99
N ASP A 142 3.73 19.33 9.71
CA ASP A 142 3.80 19.86 11.08
C ASP A 142 4.53 18.92 12.04
N LEU A 143 4.32 17.61 11.92
CA LEU A 143 4.99 16.61 12.75
C LEU A 143 6.50 16.58 12.50
N TRP A 144 6.93 16.63 11.23
CA TRP A 144 8.33 16.67 10.85
C TRP A 144 9.02 17.97 11.27
N LYS A 145 8.29 19.09 11.28
CA LYS A 145 8.83 20.38 11.77
C LYS A 145 9.02 20.40 13.27
N ARG A 146 8.04 19.88 14.01
CA ARG A 146 8.03 19.96 15.48
C ARG A 146 8.79 18.83 16.17
N MET A 147 8.83 17.64 15.57
CA MET A 147 9.37 16.44 16.20
C MET A 147 10.21 15.59 15.23
N PRO A 148 11.25 16.17 14.57
CA PRO A 148 12.05 15.45 13.59
C PRO A 148 12.73 14.20 14.16
N ASN A 149 13.30 14.30 15.37
CA ASN A 149 13.97 13.16 16.02
C ASN A 149 13.00 11.98 16.26
N ARG A 150 11.77 12.27 16.67
CA ARG A 150 10.74 11.23 16.85
C ARG A 150 10.38 10.58 15.53
N MET A 151 10.19 11.36 14.49
CA MET A 151 9.86 10.85 13.15
C MET A 151 11.00 10.00 12.58
N MET A 152 12.24 10.45 12.70
CA MET A 152 13.43 9.67 12.30
C MET A 152 13.54 8.36 13.06
N LYS A 153 13.30 8.39 14.38
CA LYS A 153 13.30 7.17 15.22
C LYS A 153 12.25 6.16 14.78
N HIS A 154 11.05 6.61 14.44
CA HIS A 154 9.98 5.73 13.94
C HIS A 154 10.38 5.11 12.60
N ARG A 155 10.95 5.90 11.71
CA ARG A 155 11.36 5.45 10.39
C ARG A 155 12.49 4.42 10.46
N ALA A 156 13.57 4.73 11.17
CA ALA A 156 14.70 3.81 11.33
C ALA A 156 14.27 2.48 11.96
N LYS A 157 13.43 2.51 13.00
CA LYS A 157 12.90 1.29 13.62
C LYS A 157 12.11 0.44 12.63
N ALA A 158 11.22 1.03 11.85
CA ALA A 158 10.39 0.30 10.92
C ALA A 158 11.21 -0.34 9.80
N GLN A 159 12.21 0.36 9.25
CA GLN A 159 13.10 -0.20 8.24
C GLN A 159 13.97 -1.32 8.80
N ALA A 160 14.54 -1.16 9.99
CA ALA A 160 15.33 -2.22 10.62
C ALA A 160 14.49 -3.47 10.92
N ILE A 161 13.26 -3.31 11.40
CA ILE A 161 12.32 -4.43 11.62
C ILE A 161 12.00 -5.13 10.30
N ARG A 162 11.68 -4.36 9.26
CA ARG A 162 11.35 -4.88 7.92
C ARG A 162 12.49 -5.71 7.36
N THR A 163 13.71 -5.20 7.40
CA THR A 163 14.91 -5.89 6.93
C THR A 163 15.23 -7.11 7.79
N ALA A 164 15.11 -6.98 9.12
CA ALA A 164 15.43 -8.07 10.04
C ALA A 164 14.56 -9.31 9.85
N PHE A 165 13.27 -9.13 9.55
CA PHE A 165 12.29 -10.21 9.50
C PHE A 165 11.71 -10.47 8.10
N GLY A 166 12.12 -9.71 7.08
CA GLY A 166 11.70 -9.92 5.70
C GLY A 166 10.22 -9.59 5.45
N PHE A 167 9.65 -8.64 6.19
CA PHE A 167 8.26 -8.22 5.95
C PHE A 167 8.12 -7.54 4.59
N ALA A 168 7.22 -8.03 3.75
CA ALA A 168 6.99 -7.56 2.39
C ALA A 168 5.54 -7.07 2.18
N GLY A 169 5.33 -6.17 1.21
CA GLY A 169 3.98 -5.69 0.88
C GLY A 169 3.34 -4.76 1.92
N ILE A 170 4.09 -4.37 2.96
CA ILE A 170 3.69 -3.38 3.96
C ILE A 170 4.70 -2.23 3.97
N TYR A 171 4.19 -1.02 4.14
CA TYR A 171 4.93 0.21 3.87
C TYR A 171 4.81 1.19 5.01
N LEU A 172 5.76 2.13 5.06
CA LEU A 172 5.72 3.28 5.94
C LEU A 172 4.92 4.42 5.31
N PRO A 173 4.30 5.30 6.13
CA PRO A 173 3.60 6.48 5.64
C PRO A 173 4.42 7.34 4.69
N ASP A 174 5.73 7.29 4.85
CA ASP A 174 6.68 8.16 4.15
C ASP A 174 7.11 7.62 2.78
N GLU A 175 6.90 6.34 2.49
CA GLU A 175 7.30 5.72 1.22
C GLU A 175 6.37 6.10 0.06
N PHE A 176 5.19 6.64 0.35
CA PHE A 176 4.16 6.99 -0.65
C PHE A 176 3.82 8.47 -0.74
N THR A 177 4.61 9.36 -0.17
CA THR A 177 4.41 10.78 -0.47
C THR A 177 5.04 11.11 -1.79
N TYR A 178 4.21 11.08 -2.77
CA TYR A 178 4.53 11.53 -4.09
C TYR A 178 4.67 13.05 -4.14
N GLU A 179 5.90 13.53 -4.18
CA GLU A 179 6.24 14.57 -5.13
C GLU A 179 6.56 13.86 -6.46
N GLU A 180 5.57 13.31 -7.09
CA GLU A 180 5.73 12.92 -8.47
C GLU A 180 5.69 14.17 -9.32
N LYS A 181 6.85 14.55 -9.81
CA LYS A 181 6.93 15.25 -11.09
C LYS A 181 6.10 14.46 -12.06
N VAL A 182 5.14 15.16 -12.69
CA VAL A 182 4.38 14.68 -13.83
C VAL A 182 5.37 14.20 -14.89
N VAL A 183 5.68 12.92 -14.86
CA VAL A 183 6.28 12.22 -15.99
C VAL A 183 5.23 11.19 -16.37
N ASP A 184 4.67 11.39 -17.58
CA ASP A 184 3.94 10.37 -18.33
C ASP A 184 2.41 10.27 -18.28
N ALA A 185 1.72 11.39 -18.09
CA ALA A 185 0.40 11.51 -18.72
C ALA A 185 0.50 11.50 -20.27
N VAL A 186 1.69 11.81 -20.81
CA VAL A 186 1.93 11.86 -22.25
C VAL A 186 2.13 10.47 -22.86
N VAL A 187 2.75 9.51 -22.13
CA VAL A 187 3.03 8.18 -22.68
C VAL A 187 1.78 7.30 -22.70
N ILE A 188 0.95 7.36 -21.65
CA ILE A 188 -0.32 6.61 -21.61
C ILE A 188 -1.30 7.13 -22.66
N ASP A 189 -1.35 8.46 -22.87
CA ASP A 189 -2.24 9.05 -23.87
C ASP A 189 -1.77 8.75 -25.32
N GLN A 190 -0.46 8.57 -25.54
CA GLN A 190 0.08 8.12 -26.84
C GLN A 190 -0.15 6.63 -27.07
N GLU A 191 -0.05 5.77 -26.06
CA GLU A 191 -0.35 4.34 -26.20
C GLU A 191 -1.85 4.10 -26.41
N VAL A 192 -2.73 4.80 -25.71
CA VAL A 192 -4.18 4.71 -25.90
C VAL A 192 -4.57 5.21 -27.28
N LYS A 193 -4.06 6.36 -27.73
CA LYS A 193 -4.29 6.89 -29.10
C LYS A 193 -3.69 5.96 -30.18
N GLY A 194 -2.56 5.34 -29.91
CA GLY A 194 -1.95 4.34 -30.80
C GLY A 194 -2.80 3.09 -30.93
N ALA A 195 -3.33 2.58 -29.83
CA ALA A 195 -4.20 1.39 -29.81
C ALA A 195 -5.56 1.67 -30.48
N GLU A 196 -6.16 2.84 -30.27
CA GLU A 196 -7.38 3.27 -30.94
C GLU A 196 -7.19 3.46 -32.44
N ALA A 197 -6.09 4.09 -32.85
CA ALA A 197 -5.75 4.25 -34.27
C ALA A 197 -5.50 2.90 -34.95
N MET A 198 -4.93 1.91 -34.26
CA MET A 198 -4.71 0.58 -34.77
C MET A 198 -6.03 -0.22 -34.87
N LYS A 199 -6.92 -0.06 -33.89
CA LYS A 199 -8.26 -0.65 -33.91
C LYS A 199 -9.11 -0.09 -35.06
N GLN A 200 -9.05 1.22 -35.33
CA GLN A 200 -9.73 1.87 -36.45
C GLN A 200 -9.20 1.37 -37.81
N LYS A 201 -7.88 1.18 -37.93
CA LYS A 201 -7.27 0.62 -39.16
C LYS A 201 -7.69 -0.84 -39.41
N LEU A 202 -7.88 -1.62 -38.38
CA LEU A 202 -8.35 -3.02 -38.51
C LEU A 202 -9.81 -3.08 -38.92
N ILE A 203 -10.69 -2.21 -38.38
CA ILE A 203 -12.09 -2.09 -38.76
C ILE A 203 -12.22 -1.69 -40.22
N ASN A 204 -11.52 -0.63 -40.66
CA ASN A 204 -11.54 -0.15 -42.04
C ASN A 204 -10.96 -1.16 -43.05
N LYS A 205 -10.08 -2.08 -42.60
CA LYS A 205 -9.54 -3.16 -43.45
C LYS A 205 -10.51 -4.33 -43.59
N GLY A 206 -11.32 -4.59 -42.54
CA GLY A 206 -12.42 -5.56 -42.58
C GLY A 206 -13.50 -5.13 -43.58
N GLU A 207 -13.97 -3.89 -43.48
CA GLU A 207 -15.02 -3.36 -44.38
C GLU A 207 -14.61 -3.33 -45.87
N LYS A 208 -13.30 -3.11 -46.17
CA LYS A 208 -12.78 -3.19 -47.55
C LYS A 208 -12.70 -4.62 -48.10
N ASN A 209 -12.55 -5.62 -47.24
CA ASN A 209 -12.56 -7.01 -47.66
C ASN A 209 -13.97 -7.52 -47.94
N ASP A 210 -14.93 -7.12 -47.07
CA ASP A 210 -16.34 -7.49 -47.25
C ASP A 210 -16.95 -6.84 -48.53
N ALA A 211 -16.53 -5.60 -48.83
CA ALA A 211 -16.95 -4.92 -50.06
C ALA A 211 -16.38 -5.62 -51.35
N LYS A 212 -15.17 -6.16 -51.29
CA LYS A 212 -14.58 -6.91 -52.42
C LYS A 212 -15.21 -8.27 -52.62
N GLU A 213 -15.60 -8.98 -51.56
CA GLU A 213 -16.31 -10.26 -51.69
C GLU A 213 -17.72 -10.09 -52.24
N SER A 214 -18.43 -9.01 -51.90
CA SER A 214 -19.76 -8.71 -52.41
C SER A 214 -19.76 -8.35 -53.90
N ASP A 215 -18.70 -7.74 -54.42
CA ASP A 215 -18.57 -7.41 -55.85
C ASP A 215 -18.20 -8.62 -56.70
N ILE A 216 -17.49 -9.60 -56.15
CA ILE A 216 -17.16 -10.86 -56.86
C ILE A 216 -18.40 -11.77 -56.96
N ALA A 217 -19.27 -11.76 -55.93
CA ALA A 217 -20.51 -12.53 -55.91
C ALA A 217 -21.61 -12.02 -56.86
N LYS A 218 -21.49 -10.81 -57.37
CA LYS A 218 -22.44 -10.20 -58.33
C LYS A 218 -22.00 -10.30 -59.81
N ALA A 219 -20.79 -10.83 -60.03
CA ALA A 219 -20.22 -10.96 -61.38
C ALA A 219 -20.12 -12.44 -61.87
N SER A 220 -20.83 -13.37 -61.21
CA SER A 220 -20.90 -14.78 -61.60
C SER A 220 -22.32 -15.19 -62.02
#